data_c2ed39a4f37a7425a5041ef697876805
#
_entry.id   c2ed39a4f37a7425a5041ef697876805
#
_cell.length_a   1.000
_cell.length_b   1.000
_cell.length_c   1.000
_cell.angle_alpha   90.00
_cell.angle_beta   90.00
_cell.angle_gamma   90.00
#
_symmetry.space_group_name_H-M   'P 1'
#
loop_
_entity.id
_entity.type
_entity.pdbx_description
1 polymer ?
#
loop_
_entity_poly.entity_id
_entity_poly.type
_entity_poly.pdbx_seq_one_letter_code
_entity_poly.pdbx_strand_id
1 'polypeptide(L)'
;MKGTKHIYYLLLYLPYLISVVFRSLPHSSYLIAWLGSFFIFFVCFKGIIKKLPDDLPLLEQLLRPVFFLQIIFASYMACTSIFFYINALGYEYFTFIGNKDFISGDVYRSIALCQRYYVLGHAALTHGIIAGMSYPQEKRYRVYVPSMSNLLLGISVICLPLGYLFSKVGSLNQFSIQLNGLSFVAGTIALAFAIRENKRVNLWAASGLFGLNMLAALGSGFKEPIIMCVLLLGIFLLPIYGKKVLPVLFSALLLLFFVLPTFIGNFRKLSSEGTDVATARNKSLDRIINNDNLVEVLQDDNWQFLTGRISEISMFMRYTESTPYFIPYYKTSLLTSAFQTIIPRFFWPGKPDVEQMVMERVYAANVVDRQSIVSAKPAFIVDCYLSYGGIGIWIGLFLYGYLSQNLSALAERMFGGYFMGTAVMFAGLFQILWRGNSLEFLLNTVFWSLITMSIIQKIFKARGILYKVN
;
A
#
# COMPACT_ATOMS: atom_id res chain seq x y z
N MET A 1 2.74 -11.35 37.19
CA MET A 1 3.75 -11.19 36.12
C MET A 1 3.20 -10.54 34.83
N LYS A 2 2.30 -9.54 34.90
CA LYS A 2 1.79 -8.81 33.70
C LYS A 2 2.67 -7.58 33.31
N GLY A 3 3.56 -7.13 34.18
CA GLY A 3 4.33 -5.90 33.97
C GLY A 3 5.56 -6.00 33.04
N THR A 4 6.10 -7.19 32.82
CA THR A 4 7.33 -7.39 32.04
C THR A 4 7.13 -7.39 30.52
N LYS A 5 5.91 -7.62 30.03
CA LYS A 5 5.65 -7.70 28.58
C LYS A 5 5.69 -6.36 27.85
N HIS A 6 5.41 -5.24 28.53
CA HIS A 6 5.42 -3.92 27.88
C HIS A 6 6.82 -3.42 27.55
N ILE A 7 7.84 -3.86 28.27
CA ILE A 7 9.23 -3.45 28.03
C ILE A 7 9.74 -3.98 26.67
N TYR A 8 9.24 -5.11 26.19
CA TYR A 8 9.66 -5.66 24.90
C TYR A 8 9.25 -4.79 23.69
N TYR A 9 8.21 -3.95 23.83
CA TYR A 9 7.87 -2.99 22.77
C TYR A 9 8.96 -1.94 22.56
N LEU A 10 9.77 -1.65 23.56
CA LEU A 10 10.91 -0.73 23.43
C LEU A 10 11.97 -1.25 22.46
N LEU A 11 12.06 -2.58 22.25
CA LEU A 11 12.97 -3.17 21.28
C LEU A 11 12.71 -2.66 19.87
N LEU A 12 11.45 -2.37 19.51
CA LEU A 12 11.11 -1.83 18.19
C LEU A 12 11.74 -0.46 17.96
N TYR A 13 11.87 0.35 18.99
CA TYR A 13 12.40 1.72 18.92
C TYR A 13 13.92 1.80 19.09
N LEU A 14 14.56 0.69 19.48
CA LEU A 14 16.01 0.66 19.72
C LEU A 14 16.84 1.14 18.51
N PRO A 15 16.57 0.70 17.26
CA PRO A 15 17.32 1.17 16.10
C PRO A 15 17.18 2.69 15.88
N TYR A 16 15.98 3.24 16.08
CA TYR A 16 15.76 4.68 16.00
C TYR A 16 16.58 5.42 17.04
N LEU A 17 16.51 4.99 18.31
CA LEU A 17 17.25 5.65 19.41
C LEU A 17 18.76 5.62 19.17
N ILE A 18 19.30 4.47 18.74
CA ILE A 18 20.73 4.36 18.43
C ILE A 18 21.07 5.28 17.25
N SER A 19 20.27 5.29 16.18
CA SER A 19 20.52 6.15 15.02
C SER A 19 20.50 7.65 15.36
N VAL A 20 19.71 8.05 16.36
CA VAL A 20 19.69 9.44 16.89
C VAL A 20 20.96 9.77 17.66
N VAL A 21 21.52 8.83 18.43
CA VAL A 21 22.82 9.02 19.11
C VAL A 21 23.93 9.32 18.08
N PHE A 22 23.89 8.64 16.92
CA PHE A 22 24.86 8.84 15.84
C PHE A 22 24.48 9.97 14.86
N ARG A 23 23.59 10.90 15.22
CA ARG A 23 23.12 11.97 14.32
C ARG A 23 24.21 12.88 13.76
N SER A 24 25.34 13.03 14.46
CA SER A 24 26.51 13.81 14.01
C SER A 24 27.31 13.08 12.91
N LEU A 25 27.13 11.77 12.76
CA LEU A 25 27.76 10.92 11.75
C LEU A 25 26.70 10.43 10.76
N PRO A 26 26.39 11.21 9.68
CA PRO A 26 25.23 10.93 8.81
C PRO A 26 25.23 9.52 8.22
N HIS A 27 26.36 9.03 7.75
CA HIS A 27 26.48 7.69 7.16
C HIS A 27 26.17 6.58 8.17
N SER A 28 26.76 6.66 9.38
CA SER A 28 26.48 5.67 10.43
C SER A 28 25.02 5.73 10.88
N SER A 29 24.50 6.95 11.08
CA SER A 29 23.10 7.17 11.45
C SER A 29 22.13 6.59 10.42
N TYR A 30 22.41 6.80 9.12
CA TYR A 30 21.64 6.24 8.03
C TYR A 30 21.64 4.71 8.04
N LEU A 31 22.84 4.10 8.09
CA LEU A 31 22.98 2.64 8.05
C LEU A 31 22.34 1.95 9.25
N ILE A 32 22.49 2.53 10.45
CA ILE A 32 21.84 2.01 11.66
C ILE A 32 20.31 2.05 11.50
N ALA A 33 19.76 3.16 11.02
CA ALA A 33 18.32 3.29 10.79
C ALA A 33 17.81 2.36 9.69
N TRP A 34 18.58 2.18 8.62
CA TRP A 34 18.25 1.28 7.53
C TRP A 34 18.24 -0.19 7.97
N LEU A 35 19.31 -0.65 8.61
CA LEU A 35 19.38 -1.99 9.19
C LEU A 35 18.34 -2.20 10.29
N GLY A 36 17.94 -1.12 10.95
CA GLY A 36 16.92 -1.14 11.97
C GLY A 36 15.56 -1.64 11.49
N SER A 37 15.18 -1.40 10.24
CA SER A 37 13.94 -1.93 9.68
C SER A 37 13.99 -3.46 9.55
N PHE A 38 15.11 -4.05 9.19
CA PHE A 38 15.28 -5.50 9.18
C PHE A 38 15.28 -6.10 10.59
N PHE A 39 15.86 -5.38 11.56
CA PHE A 39 15.77 -5.76 12.97
C PHE A 39 14.32 -5.77 13.49
N ILE A 40 13.51 -4.76 13.13
CA ILE A 40 12.09 -4.72 13.49
C ILE A 40 11.33 -5.91 12.89
N PHE A 41 11.57 -6.25 11.62
CA PHE A 41 11.03 -7.46 11.02
C PHE A 41 11.42 -8.72 11.78
N PHE A 42 12.71 -8.86 12.13
CA PHE A 42 13.19 -10.00 12.89
C PHE A 42 12.48 -10.13 14.24
N VAL A 43 12.41 -9.06 15.02
CA VAL A 43 11.73 -9.03 16.33
C VAL A 43 10.26 -9.40 16.21
N CYS A 44 9.57 -8.85 15.19
CA CYS A 44 8.16 -9.09 14.95
C CYS A 44 7.90 -10.53 14.46
N PHE A 45 8.60 -10.99 13.42
CA PHE A 45 8.33 -12.29 12.80
C PHE A 45 8.83 -13.48 13.61
N LYS A 46 9.80 -13.27 14.50
CA LYS A 46 10.15 -14.27 15.53
C LYS A 46 9.16 -14.32 16.69
N GLY A 47 8.21 -13.40 16.75
CA GLY A 47 7.21 -13.35 17.81
C GLY A 47 7.78 -13.00 19.19
N ILE A 48 8.91 -12.26 19.25
CA ILE A 48 9.62 -11.91 20.50
C ILE A 48 8.71 -11.09 21.42
N ILE A 49 7.95 -10.14 20.85
CA ILE A 49 7.03 -9.28 21.62
C ILE A 49 5.71 -9.99 21.86
N LYS A 50 5.15 -10.58 20.81
CA LYS A 50 3.88 -11.29 20.83
C LYS A 50 3.89 -12.39 19.78
N LYS A 51 3.43 -13.59 20.16
CA LYS A 51 3.33 -14.73 19.26
C LYS A 51 2.50 -14.36 18.03
N LEU A 52 3.00 -14.73 16.85
CA LEU A 52 2.26 -14.56 15.60
C LEU A 52 1.01 -15.45 15.60
N PRO A 53 0.00 -15.11 14.78
CA PRO A 53 -1.17 -15.97 14.61
C PRO A 53 -0.75 -17.36 14.11
N ASP A 54 -1.26 -18.41 14.76
CA ASP A 54 -0.97 -19.83 14.46
C ASP A 54 -2.22 -20.63 14.06
N ASP A 55 -3.33 -19.93 13.84
CA ASP A 55 -4.61 -20.50 13.39
C ASP A 55 -4.59 -20.90 11.90
N LEU A 56 -3.61 -20.44 11.14
CA LEU A 56 -3.37 -20.77 9.73
C LEU A 56 -1.87 -20.91 9.47
N PRO A 57 -1.46 -21.68 8.43
CA PRO A 57 -0.08 -21.66 7.95
C PRO A 57 0.37 -20.26 7.58
N LEU A 58 1.63 -19.91 7.82
CA LEU A 58 2.17 -18.55 7.63
C LEU A 58 1.87 -17.98 6.22
N LEU A 59 2.12 -18.78 5.19
CA LEU A 59 1.94 -18.36 3.80
C LEU A 59 0.47 -18.15 3.42
N GLU A 60 -0.46 -18.77 4.14
CA GLU A 60 -1.89 -18.62 3.87
C GLU A 60 -2.51 -17.40 4.54
N GLN A 61 -1.81 -16.75 5.46
CA GLN A 61 -2.28 -15.57 6.21
C GLN A 61 -1.51 -14.28 5.91
N LEU A 62 -0.78 -14.24 4.80
CA LEU A 62 0.08 -13.10 4.43
C LEU A 62 -0.66 -11.77 4.29
N LEU A 63 -1.97 -11.78 4.02
CA LEU A 63 -2.75 -10.53 3.90
C LEU A 63 -3.15 -9.91 5.25
N ARG A 64 -2.85 -10.56 6.39
CA ARG A 64 -3.03 -9.92 7.70
C ARG A 64 -2.07 -8.73 7.86
N PRO A 65 -2.50 -7.63 8.48
CA PRO A 65 -1.67 -6.43 8.63
C PRO A 65 -0.29 -6.67 9.21
N VAL A 66 -0.16 -7.63 10.15
CA VAL A 66 1.13 -8.00 10.76
C VAL A 66 2.18 -8.46 9.75
N PHE A 67 1.77 -8.98 8.60
CA PHE A 67 2.66 -9.34 7.50
C PHE A 67 2.59 -8.28 6.40
N PHE A 68 1.43 -8.15 5.76
CA PHE A 68 1.28 -7.43 4.50
C PHE A 68 1.54 -5.92 4.63
N LEU A 69 0.87 -5.28 5.58
CA LEU A 69 1.01 -3.83 5.76
C LEU A 69 2.42 -3.43 6.19
N GLN A 70 3.00 -4.20 7.10
CA GLN A 70 4.35 -3.97 7.58
C GLN A 70 5.39 -4.16 6.47
N ILE A 71 5.26 -5.24 5.67
CA ILE A 71 6.14 -5.51 4.54
C ILE A 71 6.02 -4.38 3.50
N ILE A 72 4.81 -3.98 3.12
CA ILE A 72 4.64 -2.91 2.13
C ILE A 72 5.28 -1.63 2.63
N PHE A 73 4.94 -1.16 3.84
CA PHE A 73 5.47 0.08 4.37
C PHE A 73 7.01 0.08 4.42
N ALA A 74 7.59 -0.92 5.06
CA ALA A 74 9.02 -0.94 5.28
C ALA A 74 9.81 -1.23 3.99
N SER A 75 9.34 -2.15 3.14
CA SER A 75 10.03 -2.44 1.88
C SER A 75 9.97 -1.23 0.94
N TYR A 76 8.80 -0.60 0.81
CA TYR A 76 8.62 0.53 -0.11
C TYR A 76 9.37 1.79 0.38
N MET A 77 9.34 2.10 1.66
CA MET A 77 9.95 3.34 2.17
C MET A 77 11.34 3.11 2.77
N ALA A 78 11.41 2.32 3.84
CA ALA A 78 12.61 2.24 4.65
C ALA A 78 13.75 1.43 4.01
N CYS A 79 13.44 0.27 3.40
CA CYS A 79 14.46 -0.62 2.87
C CYS A 79 14.98 -0.16 1.51
N THR A 80 14.10 0.30 0.62
CA THR A 80 14.49 0.73 -0.74
C THR A 80 15.17 2.10 -0.80
N SER A 81 15.17 2.87 0.29
CA SER A 81 15.93 4.11 0.42
C SER A 81 17.43 3.92 0.13
N ILE A 82 17.94 2.70 0.27
CA ILE A 82 19.35 2.37 0.00
C ILE A 82 19.75 2.72 -1.43
N PHE A 83 18.86 2.58 -2.40
CA PHE A 83 19.16 2.90 -3.80
C PHE A 83 19.38 4.41 -3.99
N PHE A 84 18.55 5.25 -3.35
CA PHE A 84 18.78 6.69 -3.35
C PHE A 84 20.10 7.05 -2.66
N TYR A 85 20.39 6.40 -1.52
CA TYR A 85 21.60 6.64 -0.75
C TYR A 85 22.89 6.29 -1.53
N ILE A 86 22.93 5.10 -2.16
CA ILE A 86 24.11 4.71 -2.95
C ILE A 86 24.27 5.58 -4.22
N ASN A 87 23.16 6.01 -4.82
CA ASN A 87 23.22 6.98 -5.92
C ASN A 87 23.79 8.33 -5.44
N ALA A 88 23.40 8.80 -4.26
CA ALA A 88 23.99 10.00 -3.66
C ALA A 88 25.48 9.85 -3.33
N LEU A 89 25.96 8.62 -3.08
CA LEU A 89 27.37 8.32 -2.90
C LEU A 89 28.20 8.29 -4.21
N GLY A 90 27.54 8.48 -5.36
CA GLY A 90 28.19 8.48 -6.69
C GLY A 90 28.22 7.13 -7.38
N TYR A 91 27.30 6.21 -7.01
CA TYR A 91 27.15 4.94 -7.71
C TYR A 91 26.00 4.99 -8.71
N GLU A 92 26.24 4.49 -9.91
CA GLU A 92 25.24 4.24 -10.94
C GLU A 92 25.30 2.77 -11.33
N TYR A 93 24.16 2.06 -11.35
CA TYR A 93 24.10 0.61 -11.58
C TYR A 93 25.07 -0.21 -10.71
N PHE A 94 25.26 0.23 -9.46
CA PHE A 94 26.23 -0.34 -8.50
C PHE A 94 27.71 -0.18 -8.89
N THR A 95 28.02 0.59 -9.94
CA THR A 95 29.37 0.95 -10.33
C THR A 95 29.68 2.36 -9.86
N PHE A 96 30.83 2.57 -9.22
CA PHE A 96 31.25 3.90 -8.79
C PHE A 96 31.68 4.73 -10.02
N ILE A 97 30.98 5.85 -10.24
CA ILE A 97 31.23 6.77 -11.35
C ILE A 97 31.74 8.13 -10.88
N GLY A 98 31.87 8.31 -9.54
CA GLY A 98 32.14 9.59 -8.92
C GLY A 98 30.90 10.46 -8.75
N ASN A 99 31.00 11.50 -7.95
CA ASN A 99 29.88 12.44 -7.80
C ASN A 99 29.81 13.31 -9.06
N LYS A 100 28.72 13.18 -9.82
CA LYS A 100 28.43 14.03 -11.00
C LYS A 100 28.25 15.49 -10.59
N ASP A 101 27.70 15.72 -9.39
CA ASP A 101 27.55 17.02 -8.76
C ASP A 101 28.18 16.99 -7.36
N PHE A 102 28.69 18.15 -6.92
CA PHE A 102 29.21 18.29 -5.55
C PHE A 102 28.05 18.14 -4.56
N ILE A 103 27.92 16.96 -3.97
CA ILE A 103 26.92 16.70 -2.95
C ILE A 103 27.44 17.20 -1.62
N SER A 104 26.82 18.27 -1.10
CA SER A 104 27.18 18.83 0.20
C SER A 104 26.91 17.83 1.34
N GLY A 105 27.67 17.92 2.42
CA GLY A 105 27.43 17.08 3.61
C GLY A 105 26.02 17.21 4.20
N ASP A 106 25.32 18.30 3.87
CA ASP A 106 23.93 18.54 4.33
C ASP A 106 22.92 17.60 3.66
N VAL A 107 23.15 17.20 2.41
CA VAL A 107 22.30 16.19 1.75
C VAL A 107 22.33 14.87 2.50
N TYR A 108 23.50 14.39 2.91
CA TYR A 108 23.61 13.14 3.70
C TYR A 108 22.95 13.27 5.07
N ARG A 109 22.98 14.46 5.69
CA ARG A 109 22.24 14.73 6.94
C ARG A 109 20.74 14.65 6.73
N SER A 110 20.22 15.21 5.64
CA SER A 110 18.79 15.15 5.26
C SER A 110 18.36 13.73 4.95
N ILE A 111 19.14 12.96 4.19
CA ILE A 111 18.88 11.53 3.91
C ILE A 111 18.82 10.74 5.22
N ALA A 112 19.82 10.92 6.10
CA ALA A 112 19.86 10.21 7.38
C ALA A 112 18.70 10.62 8.31
N LEU A 113 18.26 11.88 8.28
CA LEU A 113 17.08 12.34 9.02
C LEU A 113 15.82 11.66 8.54
N CYS A 114 15.57 11.63 7.23
CA CYS A 114 14.41 10.97 6.65
C CYS A 114 14.43 9.46 6.94
N GLN A 115 15.59 8.81 6.87
CA GLN A 115 15.72 7.39 7.20
C GLN A 115 15.44 7.10 8.68
N ARG A 116 15.85 7.98 9.59
CA ARG A 116 15.45 7.89 11.01
C ARG A 116 13.95 7.98 11.18
N TYR A 117 13.28 8.86 10.44
CA TYR A 117 11.82 8.95 10.48
C TYR A 117 11.14 7.72 9.87
N TYR A 118 11.72 7.11 8.85
CA TYR A 118 11.19 5.85 8.30
C TYR A 118 11.28 4.71 9.31
N VAL A 119 12.42 4.54 10.00
CA VAL A 119 12.54 3.48 11.02
C VAL A 119 11.67 3.77 12.25
N LEU A 120 11.51 5.03 12.66
CA LEU A 120 10.54 5.42 13.69
C LEU A 120 9.11 5.07 13.29
N GLY A 121 8.74 5.40 12.06
CA GLY A 121 7.43 5.07 11.50
C GLY A 121 7.20 3.56 11.44
N HIS A 122 8.19 2.78 11.01
CA HIS A 122 8.12 1.32 10.99
C HIS A 122 7.94 0.74 12.40
N ALA A 123 8.71 1.24 13.38
CA ALA A 123 8.57 0.83 14.78
C ALA A 123 7.19 1.13 15.35
N ALA A 124 6.67 2.34 15.11
CA ALA A 124 5.37 2.78 15.59
C ALA A 124 4.22 1.99 14.92
N LEU A 125 4.29 1.79 13.58
CA LEU A 125 3.34 0.99 12.82
C LEU A 125 3.27 -0.45 13.37
N THR A 126 4.42 -1.09 13.52
CA THR A 126 4.55 -2.46 14.04
C THR A 126 4.03 -2.55 15.47
N HIS A 127 4.36 -1.56 16.32
CA HIS A 127 3.82 -1.47 17.68
C HIS A 127 2.29 -1.43 17.68
N GLY A 128 1.68 -0.56 16.87
CA GLY A 128 0.23 -0.46 16.75
C GLY A 128 -0.42 -1.76 16.27
N ILE A 129 0.16 -2.40 15.25
CA ILE A 129 -0.33 -3.70 14.76
C ILE A 129 -0.29 -4.76 15.86
N ILE A 130 0.86 -4.92 16.54
CA ILE A 130 1.03 -5.94 17.58
C ILE A 130 0.11 -5.66 18.78
N ALA A 131 -0.08 -4.39 19.16
CA ALA A 131 -0.98 -3.99 20.24
C ALA A 131 -2.44 -4.34 19.92
N GLY A 132 -2.89 -4.12 18.69
CA GLY A 132 -4.23 -4.48 18.21
C GLY A 132 -4.42 -5.97 17.89
N MET A 133 -3.34 -6.75 17.80
CA MET A 133 -3.39 -8.14 17.38
C MET A 133 -3.95 -9.04 18.49
N SER A 134 -5.00 -9.78 18.18
CA SER A 134 -5.58 -10.82 19.06
C SER A 134 -6.08 -11.96 18.18
N TYR A 135 -5.40 -13.10 18.21
CA TYR A 135 -5.79 -14.28 17.43
C TYR A 135 -5.78 -15.54 18.34
N PRO A 136 -6.61 -16.56 18.04
CA PRO A 136 -7.63 -16.56 16.96
C PRO A 136 -8.78 -15.59 17.26
N GLN A 137 -9.42 -15.07 16.19
CA GLN A 137 -10.61 -14.24 16.32
C GLN A 137 -11.83 -15.11 16.59
N GLU A 138 -12.69 -14.67 17.51
CA GLU A 138 -14.01 -15.29 17.70
C GLU A 138 -14.86 -15.10 16.44
N LYS A 139 -15.21 -16.19 15.79
CA LYS A 139 -16.04 -16.18 14.59
C LYS A 139 -17.50 -16.02 15.00
N ARG A 140 -18.04 -14.83 14.89
CA ARG A 140 -19.48 -14.58 15.13
C ARG A 140 -20.39 -15.16 14.07
N TYR A 141 -19.86 -15.44 12.90
CA TYR A 141 -20.58 -15.97 11.74
C TYR A 141 -19.76 -17.04 11.03
N ARG A 142 -20.46 -17.91 10.30
CA ARG A 142 -19.87 -18.84 9.33
C ARG A 142 -20.42 -18.54 7.95
N VAL A 143 -19.58 -18.64 6.94
CA VAL A 143 -19.99 -18.59 5.53
C VAL A 143 -20.44 -19.97 5.12
N TYR A 144 -21.64 -20.07 4.58
CA TYR A 144 -22.17 -21.30 4.04
C TYR A 144 -22.60 -21.07 2.60
N VAL A 145 -21.81 -21.60 1.68
CA VAL A 145 -22.06 -21.51 0.21
C VAL A 145 -21.66 -22.81 -0.44
N PRO A 146 -22.42 -23.26 -1.47
CA PRO A 146 -22.11 -24.49 -2.20
C PRO A 146 -20.79 -24.39 -2.98
N SER A 147 -20.38 -23.16 -3.34
CA SER A 147 -19.17 -22.90 -4.12
C SER A 147 -18.64 -21.51 -3.80
N MET A 148 -17.39 -21.45 -3.38
CA MET A 148 -16.72 -20.20 -3.10
C MET A 148 -16.40 -19.43 -4.40
N SER A 149 -16.02 -20.13 -5.47
CA SER A 149 -15.79 -19.49 -6.77
C SER A 149 -17.05 -18.82 -7.32
N ASN A 150 -18.25 -19.41 -7.15
CA ASN A 150 -19.51 -18.78 -7.55
C ASN A 150 -19.77 -17.50 -6.73
N LEU A 151 -19.56 -17.54 -5.42
CA LEU A 151 -19.76 -16.37 -4.56
C LEU A 151 -18.83 -15.23 -4.96
N LEU A 152 -17.54 -15.52 -5.14
CA LEU A 152 -16.53 -14.52 -5.46
C LEU A 152 -16.75 -13.92 -6.86
N LEU A 153 -17.09 -14.75 -7.86
CA LEU A 153 -17.49 -14.28 -9.19
C LEU A 153 -18.74 -13.39 -9.10
N GLY A 154 -19.75 -13.82 -8.35
CA GLY A 154 -20.95 -13.03 -8.13
C GLY A 154 -20.67 -11.65 -7.51
N ILE A 155 -19.82 -11.59 -6.49
CA ILE A 155 -19.39 -10.33 -5.89
C ILE A 155 -18.71 -9.46 -6.96
N SER A 156 -17.77 -10.01 -7.72
CA SER A 156 -17.01 -9.25 -8.70
C SER A 156 -17.90 -8.73 -9.84
N VAL A 157 -18.73 -9.58 -10.41
CA VAL A 157 -19.64 -9.25 -11.53
C VAL A 157 -20.70 -8.23 -11.12
N ILE A 158 -21.14 -8.22 -9.86
CA ILE A 158 -22.10 -7.22 -9.35
C ILE A 158 -21.39 -5.90 -9.04
N CYS A 159 -20.24 -5.97 -8.34
CA CYS A 159 -19.54 -4.77 -7.90
C CYS A 159 -18.91 -3.98 -9.04
N LEU A 160 -18.47 -4.63 -10.13
CA LEU A 160 -17.84 -3.96 -11.26
C LEU A 160 -18.77 -2.96 -11.97
N PRO A 161 -19.95 -3.34 -12.46
CA PRO A 161 -20.86 -2.39 -13.09
C PRO A 161 -21.43 -1.37 -12.11
N LEU A 162 -21.70 -1.76 -10.85
CA LEU A 162 -22.14 -0.80 -9.83
C LEU A 162 -21.06 0.25 -9.53
N GLY A 163 -19.79 -0.17 -9.43
CA GLY A 163 -18.67 0.75 -9.26
C GLY A 163 -18.54 1.73 -10.43
N TYR A 164 -18.71 1.25 -11.66
CA TYR A 164 -18.72 2.08 -12.85
C TYR A 164 -19.91 3.06 -12.87
N LEU A 165 -21.12 2.60 -12.60
CA LEU A 165 -22.30 3.44 -12.53
C LEU A 165 -22.15 4.53 -11.44
N PHE A 166 -21.68 4.16 -10.26
CA PHE A 166 -21.48 5.09 -9.16
C PHE A 166 -20.39 6.13 -9.46
N SER A 167 -19.38 5.79 -10.27
CA SER A 167 -18.37 6.77 -10.70
C SER A 167 -18.93 7.88 -11.59
N LYS A 168 -20.07 7.65 -12.27
CA LYS A 168 -20.76 8.64 -13.12
C LYS A 168 -21.70 9.56 -12.33
N VAL A 169 -22.05 9.19 -11.10
CA VAL A 169 -22.94 9.95 -10.24
C VAL A 169 -22.10 10.63 -9.15
N GLY A 170 -21.90 11.94 -9.25
CA GLY A 170 -20.98 12.68 -8.37
C GLY A 170 -21.20 12.47 -6.86
N SER A 171 -22.47 12.30 -6.43
CA SER A 171 -22.82 12.03 -5.02
C SER A 171 -22.45 10.61 -4.55
N LEU A 172 -22.34 9.64 -5.48
CA LEU A 172 -22.05 8.23 -5.20
C LEU A 172 -20.62 7.83 -5.55
N ASN A 173 -19.84 8.72 -6.18
CA ASN A 173 -18.47 8.43 -6.63
C ASN A 173 -17.57 7.89 -5.51
N GLN A 174 -17.76 8.32 -4.29
CA GLN A 174 -17.02 7.83 -3.13
C GLN A 174 -17.17 6.32 -2.88
N PHE A 175 -18.30 5.71 -3.28
CA PHE A 175 -18.50 4.26 -3.17
C PHE A 175 -17.90 3.49 -4.35
N SER A 176 -17.61 4.15 -5.47
CA SER A 176 -17.05 3.50 -6.65
C SER A 176 -15.68 2.85 -6.34
N ILE A 177 -14.86 3.52 -5.52
CA ILE A 177 -13.52 3.03 -5.13
C ILE A 177 -13.63 1.71 -4.38
N GLN A 178 -14.56 1.62 -3.40
CA GLN A 178 -14.76 0.41 -2.60
C GLN A 178 -15.30 -0.75 -3.44
N LEU A 179 -16.27 -0.48 -4.31
CA LEU A 179 -16.89 -1.49 -5.17
C LEU A 179 -15.88 -2.01 -6.21
N ASN A 180 -15.11 -1.12 -6.84
CA ASN A 180 -14.08 -1.50 -7.78
C ASN A 180 -12.96 -2.31 -7.10
N GLY A 181 -12.52 -1.88 -5.91
CA GLY A 181 -11.52 -2.60 -5.12
C GLY A 181 -12.00 -4.00 -4.70
N LEU A 182 -13.25 -4.12 -4.27
CA LEU A 182 -13.85 -5.41 -3.90
C LEU A 182 -14.02 -6.32 -5.13
N SER A 183 -14.49 -5.77 -6.27
CA SER A 183 -14.59 -6.50 -7.52
C SER A 183 -13.23 -7.05 -7.96
N PHE A 184 -12.22 -6.21 -7.93
CA PHE A 184 -10.84 -6.56 -8.29
C PHE A 184 -10.30 -7.73 -7.45
N VAL A 185 -10.39 -7.62 -6.12
CA VAL A 185 -9.87 -8.65 -5.20
C VAL A 185 -10.68 -9.93 -5.32
N ALA A 186 -12.01 -9.84 -5.27
CA ALA A 186 -12.88 -11.02 -5.36
C ALA A 186 -12.71 -11.73 -6.70
N GLY A 187 -12.65 -11.00 -7.82
CA GLY A 187 -12.44 -11.56 -9.15
C GLY A 187 -11.10 -12.28 -9.32
N THR A 188 -10.03 -11.68 -8.78
CA THR A 188 -8.70 -12.30 -8.81
C THR A 188 -8.66 -13.60 -7.98
N ILE A 189 -9.23 -13.58 -6.77
CA ILE A 189 -9.28 -14.76 -5.90
C ILE A 189 -10.22 -15.82 -6.45
N ALA A 190 -11.30 -15.43 -7.14
CA ALA A 190 -12.23 -16.36 -7.78
C ALA A 190 -11.54 -17.33 -8.74
N LEU A 191 -10.50 -16.88 -9.44
CA LEU A 191 -9.72 -17.72 -10.35
C LEU A 191 -9.02 -18.87 -9.59
N ALA A 192 -8.37 -18.56 -8.47
CA ALA A 192 -7.73 -19.60 -7.65
C ALA A 192 -8.76 -20.62 -7.11
N PHE A 193 -9.96 -20.17 -6.70
CA PHE A 193 -11.01 -21.06 -6.24
C PHE A 193 -11.66 -21.85 -7.36
N ALA A 194 -11.81 -21.29 -8.55
CA ALA A 194 -12.29 -22.02 -9.74
C ALA A 194 -11.36 -23.17 -10.11
N ILE A 195 -10.05 -22.95 -10.01
CA ILE A 195 -9.03 -23.99 -10.18
C ILE A 195 -9.18 -25.06 -9.08
N ARG A 196 -9.28 -24.65 -7.81
CA ARG A 196 -9.41 -25.55 -6.66
C ARG A 196 -10.67 -26.43 -6.74
N GLU A 197 -11.78 -25.83 -7.15
CA GLU A 197 -13.09 -26.50 -7.25
C GLU A 197 -13.26 -27.29 -8.55
N ASN A 198 -12.30 -27.23 -9.49
CA ASN A 198 -12.31 -27.84 -10.80
C ASN A 198 -13.59 -27.54 -11.63
N LYS A 199 -14.08 -26.30 -11.53
CA LYS A 199 -15.28 -25.83 -12.23
C LYS A 199 -14.93 -25.13 -13.54
N ARG A 200 -15.06 -25.82 -14.68
CA ARG A 200 -14.64 -25.32 -16.00
C ARG A 200 -15.30 -23.98 -16.37
N VAL A 201 -16.60 -23.81 -16.14
CA VAL A 201 -17.33 -22.57 -16.46
C VAL A 201 -16.79 -21.42 -15.64
N ASN A 202 -16.61 -21.62 -14.31
CA ASN A 202 -16.05 -20.60 -13.42
C ASN A 202 -14.60 -20.29 -13.76
N LEU A 203 -13.83 -21.29 -14.20
CA LEU A 203 -12.45 -21.09 -14.63
C LEU A 203 -12.36 -20.14 -15.82
N TRP A 204 -13.16 -20.36 -16.86
CA TRP A 204 -13.18 -19.47 -18.03
C TRP A 204 -13.68 -18.07 -17.66
N ALA A 205 -14.77 -17.97 -16.89
CA ALA A 205 -15.31 -16.70 -16.45
C ALA A 205 -14.32 -15.92 -15.59
N ALA A 206 -13.68 -16.59 -14.61
CA ALA A 206 -12.69 -15.97 -13.74
C ALA A 206 -11.40 -15.58 -14.48
N SER A 207 -10.97 -16.39 -15.47
CA SER A 207 -9.83 -16.07 -16.32
C SER A 207 -10.09 -14.84 -17.18
N GLY A 208 -11.27 -14.74 -17.78
CA GLY A 208 -11.69 -13.56 -18.53
C GLY A 208 -11.74 -12.31 -17.66
N LEU A 209 -12.31 -12.42 -16.46
CA LEU A 209 -12.37 -11.32 -15.49
C LEU A 209 -10.98 -10.92 -14.99
N PHE A 210 -10.09 -11.88 -14.72
CA PHE A 210 -8.70 -11.61 -14.37
C PHE A 210 -7.98 -10.86 -15.50
N GLY A 211 -8.17 -11.29 -16.74
CA GLY A 211 -7.65 -10.60 -17.93
C GLY A 211 -8.16 -9.16 -18.05
N LEU A 212 -9.46 -8.93 -17.84
CA LEU A 212 -10.05 -7.59 -17.81
C LEU A 212 -9.46 -6.72 -16.68
N ASN A 213 -9.32 -7.26 -15.47
CA ASN A 213 -8.68 -6.57 -14.36
C ASN A 213 -7.23 -6.20 -14.68
N MET A 214 -6.48 -7.09 -15.32
CA MET A 214 -5.11 -6.85 -15.74
C MET A 214 -5.03 -5.75 -16.82
N LEU A 215 -5.91 -5.78 -17.81
CA LEU A 215 -6.00 -4.74 -18.85
C LEU A 215 -6.38 -3.37 -18.25
N ALA A 216 -7.33 -3.34 -17.31
CA ALA A 216 -7.71 -2.12 -16.60
C ALA A 216 -6.55 -1.60 -15.74
N ALA A 217 -5.81 -2.48 -15.08
CA ALA A 217 -4.63 -2.13 -14.30
C ALA A 217 -3.51 -1.52 -15.18
N LEU A 218 -3.24 -2.09 -16.36
CA LEU A 218 -2.31 -1.54 -17.34
C LEU A 218 -2.74 -0.15 -17.84
N GLY A 219 -4.03 0.08 -18.02
CA GLY A 219 -4.58 1.38 -18.42
C GLY A 219 -4.72 2.40 -17.30
N SER A 220 -4.45 2.02 -16.04
CA SER A 220 -4.53 2.93 -14.89
C SER A 220 -3.33 3.86 -14.74
N GLY A 221 -2.20 3.53 -15.37
CA GLY A 221 -0.93 4.24 -15.18
C GLY A 221 -0.27 3.99 -13.80
N PHE A 222 -0.76 3.01 -13.02
CA PHE A 222 -0.19 2.63 -11.73
C PHE A 222 0.37 1.21 -11.75
N LYS A 223 1.52 1.01 -11.12
CA LYS A 223 2.18 -0.31 -11.04
C LYS A 223 1.48 -1.25 -10.04
N GLU A 224 0.97 -0.68 -8.97
CA GLU A 224 0.43 -1.41 -7.83
C GLU A 224 -0.70 -2.38 -8.20
N PRO A 225 -1.74 -2.01 -8.98
CA PRO A 225 -2.82 -2.96 -9.30
C PRO A 225 -2.32 -4.20 -10.07
N ILE A 226 -1.31 -4.03 -10.94
CA ILE A 226 -0.74 -5.14 -11.72
C ILE A 226 0.00 -6.11 -10.77
N ILE A 227 0.86 -5.57 -9.89
CA ILE A 227 1.59 -6.35 -8.89
C ILE A 227 0.62 -7.07 -7.97
N MET A 228 -0.45 -6.40 -7.55
CA MET A 228 -1.47 -6.98 -6.67
C MET A 228 -2.26 -8.11 -7.33
N CYS A 229 -2.57 -8.05 -8.63
CA CYS A 229 -3.17 -9.17 -9.35
C CYS A 229 -2.32 -10.43 -9.23
N VAL A 230 -1.04 -10.31 -9.54
CA VAL A 230 -0.10 -11.44 -9.54
C VAL A 230 0.13 -11.95 -8.12
N LEU A 231 0.31 -11.04 -7.16
CA LEU A 231 0.56 -11.39 -5.76
C LEU A 231 -0.64 -12.12 -5.13
N LEU A 232 -1.86 -11.59 -5.28
CA LEU A 232 -3.06 -12.22 -4.76
C LEU A 232 -3.29 -13.60 -5.38
N LEU A 233 -3.17 -13.71 -6.70
CA LEU A 233 -3.33 -15.00 -7.39
C LEU A 233 -2.28 -15.99 -6.86
N GLY A 234 -1.02 -15.60 -6.76
CA GLY A 234 0.06 -16.42 -6.24
C GLY A 234 -0.20 -16.93 -4.82
N ILE A 235 -0.59 -16.03 -3.89
CA ILE A 235 -0.89 -16.38 -2.49
C ILE A 235 -2.01 -17.44 -2.44
N PHE A 236 -3.07 -17.30 -3.24
CA PHE A 236 -4.21 -18.22 -3.22
C PHE A 236 -4.00 -19.51 -4.02
N LEU A 237 -2.96 -19.57 -4.87
CA LEU A 237 -2.53 -20.82 -5.50
C LEU A 237 -1.60 -21.65 -4.58
N LEU A 238 -0.99 -21.06 -3.56
CA LEU A 238 -0.10 -21.77 -2.62
C LEU A 238 -0.77 -22.98 -1.93
N PRO A 239 -2.00 -22.90 -1.41
CA PRO A 239 -2.68 -24.06 -0.82
C PRO A 239 -2.99 -25.18 -1.82
N ILE A 240 -3.02 -24.87 -3.13
CA ILE A 240 -3.38 -25.82 -4.19
C ILE A 240 -2.13 -26.56 -4.69
N TYR A 241 -1.07 -25.82 -5.03
CA TYR A 241 0.13 -26.33 -5.67
C TYR A 241 1.36 -26.36 -4.74
N GLY A 242 1.20 -25.92 -3.50
CA GLY A 242 2.28 -25.87 -2.50
C GLY A 242 3.42 -24.95 -2.93
N LYS A 243 4.62 -25.24 -2.44
CA LYS A 243 5.82 -24.41 -2.67
C LYS A 243 6.22 -24.27 -4.14
N LYS A 244 5.66 -25.07 -5.05
CA LYS A 244 5.91 -24.99 -6.51
C LYS A 244 5.43 -23.65 -7.10
N VAL A 245 4.49 -22.98 -6.46
CA VAL A 245 4.02 -21.64 -6.86
C VAL A 245 5.07 -20.57 -6.63
N LEU A 246 5.92 -20.71 -5.59
CA LEU A 246 6.86 -19.67 -5.19
C LEU A 246 7.85 -19.26 -6.29
N PRO A 247 8.52 -20.20 -7.00
CA PRO A 247 9.41 -19.81 -8.11
C PRO A 247 8.65 -19.07 -9.23
N VAL A 248 7.45 -19.54 -9.60
CA VAL A 248 6.64 -18.90 -10.64
C VAL A 248 6.22 -17.50 -10.21
N LEU A 249 5.72 -17.36 -8.99
CA LEU A 249 5.33 -16.07 -8.43
C LEU A 249 6.51 -15.10 -8.36
N PHE A 250 7.67 -15.57 -7.88
CA PHE A 250 8.88 -14.77 -7.80
C PHE A 250 9.35 -14.32 -9.20
N SER A 251 9.40 -15.24 -10.18
CA SER A 251 9.77 -14.92 -11.55
C SER A 251 8.81 -13.92 -12.20
N ALA A 252 7.50 -14.07 -11.98
CA ALA A 252 6.49 -13.14 -12.47
C ALA A 252 6.65 -11.75 -11.84
N LEU A 253 6.85 -11.67 -10.51
CA LEU A 253 7.07 -10.39 -9.82
C LEU A 253 8.40 -9.75 -10.25
N LEU A 254 9.44 -10.54 -10.48
CA LEU A 254 10.73 -10.05 -10.97
C LEU A 254 10.59 -9.48 -12.38
N LEU A 255 9.91 -10.19 -13.27
CA LEU A 255 9.61 -9.69 -14.62
C LEU A 255 8.84 -8.37 -14.58
N LEU A 256 7.80 -8.30 -13.75
CA LEU A 256 7.04 -7.06 -13.56
C LEU A 256 7.92 -5.93 -13.02
N PHE A 257 8.83 -6.23 -12.09
CA PHE A 257 9.75 -5.25 -11.54
C PHE A 257 10.63 -4.62 -12.64
N PHE A 258 11.13 -5.41 -13.58
CA PHE A 258 11.96 -4.91 -14.66
C PHE A 258 11.16 -4.19 -15.77
N VAL A 259 9.97 -4.63 -16.08
CA VAL A 259 9.19 -4.14 -17.24
C VAL A 259 8.29 -2.95 -16.89
N LEU A 260 7.69 -2.96 -15.70
CA LEU A 260 6.69 -1.94 -15.33
C LEU A 260 7.23 -0.49 -15.26
N PRO A 261 8.45 -0.20 -14.80
CA PRO A 261 8.96 1.17 -14.81
C PRO A 261 8.93 1.81 -16.19
N THR A 262 9.47 1.13 -17.19
CA THR A 262 9.48 1.57 -18.59
C THR A 262 8.08 1.69 -19.17
N PHE A 263 7.24 0.66 -18.98
CA PHE A 263 5.86 0.69 -19.45
C PHE A 263 5.07 1.89 -18.87
N ILE A 264 5.06 2.04 -17.57
CA ILE A 264 4.28 3.08 -16.87
C ILE A 264 4.85 4.47 -17.15
N GLY A 265 6.18 4.60 -17.23
CA GLY A 265 6.84 5.86 -17.57
C GLY A 265 6.38 6.37 -18.94
N ASN A 266 6.46 5.51 -19.95
CA ASN A 266 6.04 5.84 -21.31
C ASN A 266 4.52 6.05 -21.43
N PHE A 267 3.72 5.20 -20.79
CA PHE A 267 2.27 5.34 -20.75
C PHE A 267 1.83 6.69 -20.18
N ARG A 268 2.40 7.11 -19.05
CA ARG A 268 2.08 8.40 -18.43
C ARG A 268 2.51 9.57 -19.30
N LYS A 269 3.67 9.48 -19.96
CA LYS A 269 4.14 10.50 -20.89
C LYS A 269 3.15 10.69 -22.03
N LEU A 270 2.78 9.63 -22.73
CA LEU A 270 1.80 9.65 -23.82
C LEU A 270 0.41 10.15 -23.38
N SER A 271 -0.05 9.70 -22.20
CA SER A 271 -1.32 10.15 -21.66
C SER A 271 -1.32 11.63 -21.30
N SER A 272 -0.20 12.18 -20.81
CA SER A 272 -0.06 13.62 -20.52
C SER A 272 0.01 14.47 -21.79
N GLU A 273 0.45 13.89 -22.92
CA GLU A 273 0.44 14.50 -24.25
C GLU A 273 -0.95 14.43 -24.95
N GLY A 274 -1.97 13.93 -24.25
CA GLY A 274 -3.35 13.85 -24.76
C GLY A 274 -3.67 12.62 -25.59
N THR A 275 -2.75 11.60 -25.63
CA THR A 275 -3.00 10.33 -26.32
C THR A 275 -4.08 9.54 -25.56
N ASP A 276 -5.03 8.94 -26.29
CA ASP A 276 -6.04 8.10 -25.68
C ASP A 276 -5.44 6.84 -25.00
N VAL A 277 -6.14 6.34 -23.96
CA VAL A 277 -5.65 5.24 -23.09
C VAL A 277 -5.28 3.98 -23.87
N ALA A 278 -6.05 3.61 -24.88
CA ALA A 278 -5.79 2.40 -25.65
C ALA A 278 -4.54 2.54 -26.52
N THR A 279 -4.40 3.67 -27.21
CA THR A 279 -3.24 3.99 -28.04
C THR A 279 -1.98 4.16 -27.18
N ALA A 280 -2.07 4.88 -26.05
CA ALA A 280 -0.93 5.04 -25.12
C ALA A 280 -0.44 3.69 -24.58
N ARG A 281 -1.37 2.80 -24.21
CA ARG A 281 -1.04 1.44 -23.77
C ARG A 281 -0.36 0.63 -24.86
N ASN A 282 -0.91 0.62 -26.08
CA ASN A 282 -0.36 -0.16 -27.20
C ASN A 282 1.03 0.33 -27.58
N LYS A 283 1.25 1.65 -27.70
CA LYS A 283 2.57 2.24 -27.96
C LYS A 283 3.57 1.93 -26.83
N SER A 284 3.13 1.88 -25.59
CA SER A 284 4.00 1.55 -24.45
C SER A 284 4.40 0.08 -24.43
N LEU A 285 3.53 -0.83 -24.88
CA LEU A 285 3.85 -2.25 -25.08
C LEU A 285 4.79 -2.43 -26.28
N ASP A 286 4.54 -1.73 -27.40
CA ASP A 286 5.35 -1.79 -28.61
C ASP A 286 6.79 -1.36 -28.35
N ARG A 287 7.00 -0.29 -27.55
CA ARG A 287 8.32 0.15 -27.12
C ARG A 287 9.12 -0.92 -26.35
N ILE A 288 8.44 -1.84 -25.65
CA ILE A 288 9.10 -2.93 -24.93
C ILE A 288 9.36 -4.12 -25.87
N ILE A 289 8.43 -4.42 -26.78
CA ILE A 289 8.52 -5.61 -27.64
C ILE A 289 9.48 -5.39 -28.80
N ASN A 290 9.48 -4.20 -29.41
CA ASN A 290 10.16 -3.89 -30.65
C ASN A 290 11.34 -2.91 -30.49
N ASN A 291 12.00 -2.89 -29.32
CA ASN A 291 13.16 -2.02 -29.08
C ASN A 291 14.48 -2.79 -29.23
N ASP A 292 15.30 -2.38 -30.15
CA ASP A 292 16.62 -3.00 -30.40
C ASP A 292 17.58 -2.83 -29.20
N ASN A 293 17.43 -1.75 -28.42
CA ASN A 293 18.24 -1.45 -27.23
C ASN A 293 17.45 -1.67 -25.90
N LEU A 294 16.57 -2.68 -25.87
CA LEU A 294 15.67 -2.91 -24.76
C LEU A 294 16.39 -3.02 -23.39
N VAL A 295 17.54 -3.70 -23.35
CA VAL A 295 18.29 -3.93 -22.10
C VAL A 295 18.75 -2.60 -21.50
N GLU A 296 19.30 -1.71 -22.30
CA GLU A 296 19.78 -0.40 -21.87
C GLU A 296 18.61 0.47 -21.36
N VAL A 297 17.52 0.54 -22.13
CA VAL A 297 16.31 1.30 -21.75
C VAL A 297 15.70 0.77 -20.45
N LEU A 298 15.60 -0.55 -20.28
CA LEU A 298 15.11 -1.14 -19.04
C LEU A 298 16.04 -0.86 -17.87
N GLN A 299 17.34 -0.87 -18.09
CA GLN A 299 18.34 -0.60 -17.06
C GLN A 299 18.23 0.85 -16.57
N ASP A 300 18.19 1.82 -17.48
CA ASP A 300 18.07 3.24 -17.16
C ASP A 300 16.76 3.57 -16.43
N ASP A 301 15.63 3.14 -16.98
CA ASP A 301 14.32 3.38 -16.39
C ASP A 301 14.17 2.72 -15.01
N ASN A 302 14.77 1.53 -14.83
CA ASN A 302 14.77 0.87 -13.52
C ASN A 302 15.66 1.59 -12.52
N TRP A 303 16.83 2.05 -12.92
CA TRP A 303 17.70 2.79 -12.01
C TRP A 303 17.06 4.11 -11.57
N GLN A 304 16.50 4.87 -12.49
CA GLN A 304 15.76 6.08 -12.18
C GLN A 304 14.54 5.80 -11.26
N PHE A 305 13.86 4.69 -11.47
CA PHE A 305 12.76 4.28 -10.60
C PHE A 305 13.24 3.92 -9.21
N LEU A 306 14.30 3.11 -9.08
CA LEU A 306 14.86 2.69 -7.80
C LEU A 306 15.39 3.88 -6.99
N THR A 307 16.08 4.79 -7.64
CA THR A 307 16.74 5.92 -6.97
C THR A 307 15.77 7.07 -6.70
N GLY A 308 14.86 7.37 -7.64
CA GLY A 308 14.04 8.59 -7.57
C GLY A 308 12.60 8.40 -7.08
N ARG A 309 12.03 7.17 -7.19
CA ARG A 309 10.57 7.01 -6.99
C ARG A 309 10.14 5.94 -5.99
N ILE A 310 10.97 4.92 -5.73
CA ILE A 310 10.48 3.79 -4.95
C ILE A 310 10.40 4.11 -3.46
N SER A 311 11.39 4.80 -2.89
CA SER A 311 11.41 5.13 -1.45
C SER A 311 10.76 6.46 -1.11
N GLU A 312 10.50 7.31 -2.11
CA GLU A 312 10.02 8.69 -1.95
C GLU A 312 10.88 9.55 -0.99
N ILE A 313 12.10 9.11 -0.66
CA ILE A 313 12.95 9.79 0.32
C ILE A 313 13.35 11.20 -0.16
N SER A 314 13.56 11.40 -1.46
CA SER A 314 13.86 12.70 -2.04
C SER A 314 12.70 13.69 -1.84
N MET A 315 11.46 13.22 -1.96
CA MET A 315 10.27 14.03 -1.68
C MET A 315 10.18 14.35 -0.19
N PHE A 316 10.42 13.36 0.68
CA PHE A 316 10.38 13.56 2.12
C PHE A 316 11.45 14.57 2.59
N MET A 317 12.63 14.55 1.99
CA MET A 317 13.67 15.56 2.27
C MET A 317 13.16 16.98 2.02
N ARG A 318 12.47 17.25 0.89
CA ARG A 318 11.88 18.57 0.61
C ARG A 318 10.91 19.04 1.71
N TYR A 319 10.09 18.12 2.23
CA TYR A 319 9.21 18.44 3.36
C TYR A 319 9.97 18.72 4.65
N THR A 320 11.06 17.99 4.94
CA THR A 320 11.87 18.22 6.14
C THR A 320 12.75 19.48 6.04
N GLU A 321 13.11 19.89 4.83
CA GLU A 321 13.82 21.14 4.56
C GLU A 321 12.91 22.37 4.67
N SER A 322 11.65 22.25 4.29
CA SER A 322 10.68 23.36 4.33
C SER A 322 10.00 23.50 5.70
N THR A 323 9.67 22.40 6.37
CA THR A 323 8.96 22.41 7.66
C THR A 323 9.87 21.86 8.77
N PRO A 324 10.02 22.57 9.91
CA PRO A 324 9.28 23.75 10.33
C PRO A 324 9.95 25.11 9.97
N TYR A 325 11.01 25.13 9.18
CA TYR A 325 11.87 26.31 8.99
C TYR A 325 11.20 27.45 8.23
N PHE A 326 10.53 27.15 7.13
CA PHE A 326 9.83 28.13 6.28
C PHE A 326 8.32 28.02 6.43
N ILE A 327 7.82 26.82 6.70
CA ILE A 327 6.40 26.52 6.87
C ILE A 327 6.21 25.95 8.26
N PRO A 328 5.37 26.54 9.12
CA PRO A 328 5.10 25.99 10.44
C PRO A 328 4.38 24.64 10.34
N TYR A 329 4.51 23.80 11.39
CA TYR A 329 3.74 22.57 11.47
C TYR A 329 2.24 22.85 11.34
N TYR A 330 1.55 22.02 10.55
CA TYR A 330 0.10 22.13 10.30
C TYR A 330 -0.76 21.77 11.53
N LYS A 331 -0.15 21.12 12.53
CA LYS A 331 -0.82 20.69 13.77
C LYS A 331 -2.09 19.88 13.47
N THR A 332 -3.23 20.28 14.03
CA THR A 332 -4.53 19.62 13.84
C THR A 332 -5.25 20.01 12.56
N SER A 333 -4.76 21.00 11.79
CA SER A 333 -5.45 21.46 10.59
C SER A 333 -5.60 20.36 9.52
N LEU A 334 -4.58 19.52 9.32
CA LEU A 334 -4.67 18.40 8.39
C LEU A 334 -5.75 17.40 8.83
N LEU A 335 -5.88 17.14 10.12
CA LEU A 335 -6.92 16.26 10.65
C LEU A 335 -8.32 16.88 10.46
N THR A 336 -8.47 18.18 10.69
CA THR A 336 -9.74 18.89 10.45
C THR A 336 -10.13 18.83 8.98
N SER A 337 -9.19 19.10 8.08
CA SER A 337 -9.39 18.97 6.63
C SER A 337 -9.80 17.56 6.24
N ALA A 338 -9.13 16.54 6.81
CA ALA A 338 -9.45 15.15 6.53
C ALA A 338 -10.88 14.76 6.98
N PHE A 339 -11.35 15.23 8.14
CA PHE A 339 -12.74 15.01 8.56
C PHE A 339 -13.75 15.67 7.64
N GLN A 340 -13.46 16.86 7.11
CA GLN A 340 -14.32 17.52 6.13
C GLN A 340 -14.48 16.70 4.85
N THR A 341 -13.47 15.89 4.47
CA THR A 341 -13.56 15.05 3.27
C THR A 341 -14.58 13.92 3.39
N ILE A 342 -14.96 13.52 4.59
CA ILE A 342 -15.95 12.45 4.84
C ILE A 342 -17.35 12.87 4.39
N ILE A 343 -17.68 14.18 4.49
CA ILE A 343 -19.00 14.70 4.14
C ILE A 343 -19.24 14.53 2.63
N PRO A 344 -20.30 13.83 2.18
CA PRO A 344 -20.61 13.70 0.76
C PRO A 344 -20.91 15.04 0.10
N ARG A 345 -20.55 15.17 -1.19
CA ARG A 345 -20.89 16.36 -1.99
C ARG A 345 -22.40 16.61 -2.10
N PHE A 346 -23.21 15.56 -1.91
CA PHE A 346 -24.67 15.70 -1.85
C PHE A 346 -25.12 16.63 -0.71
N PHE A 347 -24.49 16.55 0.46
CA PHE A 347 -24.80 17.42 1.61
C PHE A 347 -23.99 18.72 1.61
N TRP A 348 -22.87 18.74 0.87
CA TRP A 348 -22.01 19.91 0.75
C TRP A 348 -21.53 20.11 -0.69
N PRO A 349 -22.40 20.71 -1.57
CA PRO A 349 -22.07 20.88 -3.00
C PRO A 349 -20.81 21.73 -3.25
N GLY A 350 -20.59 22.77 -2.43
CA GLY A 350 -19.39 23.62 -2.50
C GLY A 350 -18.15 23.09 -1.80
N LYS A 351 -18.11 21.79 -1.46
CA LYS A 351 -16.95 21.15 -0.84
C LYS A 351 -15.69 21.32 -1.70
N PRO A 352 -14.56 21.79 -1.10
CA PRO A 352 -13.29 21.91 -1.80
C PRO A 352 -12.84 20.59 -2.45
N ASP A 353 -12.08 20.71 -3.52
CA ASP A 353 -11.48 19.53 -4.13
C ASP A 353 -10.39 18.98 -3.20
N VAL A 354 -10.50 17.69 -2.87
CA VAL A 354 -9.58 17.01 -1.95
C VAL A 354 -8.18 16.97 -2.55
N GLU A 355 -8.06 16.76 -3.85
CA GLU A 355 -6.77 16.71 -4.52
C GLU A 355 -6.08 18.08 -4.48
N GLN A 356 -6.82 19.16 -4.75
CA GLN A 356 -6.29 20.50 -4.66
C GLN A 356 -5.82 20.84 -3.24
N MET A 357 -6.61 20.47 -2.21
CA MET A 357 -6.23 20.67 -0.80
C MET A 357 -4.91 19.95 -0.45
N VAL A 358 -4.73 18.73 -0.97
CA VAL A 358 -3.52 17.95 -0.76
C VAL A 358 -2.34 18.55 -1.53
N MET A 359 -2.56 18.97 -2.77
CA MET A 359 -1.50 19.53 -3.63
C MET A 359 -0.98 20.89 -3.13
N GLU A 360 -1.76 21.68 -2.39
CA GLU A 360 -1.28 22.94 -1.82
C GLU A 360 -0.04 22.76 -0.93
N ARG A 361 -0.01 21.73 -0.07
CA ARG A 361 1.20 21.48 0.76
C ARG A 361 2.36 20.88 -0.02
N VAL A 362 2.07 20.22 -1.16
CA VAL A 362 3.10 19.73 -2.09
C VAL A 362 3.80 20.90 -2.77
N TYR A 363 3.03 21.85 -3.24
CA TYR A 363 3.55 23.09 -3.84
C TYR A 363 4.27 23.97 -2.82
N ALA A 364 3.71 24.11 -1.62
CA ALA A 364 4.33 24.88 -0.55
C ALA A 364 5.72 24.35 -0.17
N ALA A 365 5.92 23.04 -0.21
CA ALA A 365 7.22 22.40 0.06
C ALA A 365 8.15 22.32 -1.16
N ASN A 366 7.77 22.91 -2.30
CA ASN A 366 8.54 22.85 -3.56
C ASN A 366 8.88 21.42 -4.01
N VAL A 367 7.99 20.46 -3.73
CA VAL A 367 8.14 19.07 -4.21
C VAL A 367 7.85 18.99 -5.69
N VAL A 368 6.85 19.73 -6.14
CA VAL A 368 6.44 19.86 -7.55
C VAL A 368 6.09 21.32 -7.83
N ASP A 369 6.42 21.79 -9.03
CA ASP A 369 6.01 23.13 -9.48
C ASP A 369 4.50 23.23 -9.64
N ARG A 370 3.90 24.40 -9.32
CA ARG A 370 2.46 24.66 -9.47
C ARG A 370 1.97 24.56 -10.92
N GLN A 371 2.85 24.77 -11.88
CA GLN A 371 2.51 24.66 -13.31
C GLN A 371 2.60 23.21 -13.81
N SER A 372 3.11 22.29 -13.00
CA SER A 372 3.20 20.88 -13.35
C SER A 372 1.85 20.20 -13.27
N ILE A 373 1.54 19.35 -14.24
CA ILE A 373 0.36 18.48 -14.27
C ILE A 373 0.55 17.21 -13.40
N VAL A 374 1.69 17.07 -12.71
CA VAL A 374 2.01 15.91 -11.90
C VAL A 374 1.28 15.96 -10.57
N SER A 375 0.50 14.91 -10.27
CA SER A 375 -0.07 14.69 -8.93
C SER A 375 0.93 13.91 -8.07
N ALA A 376 1.50 14.56 -7.07
CA ALA A 376 2.50 14.00 -6.15
C ALA A 376 1.97 14.04 -4.71
N LYS A 377 1.02 13.15 -4.40
CA LYS A 377 0.41 13.10 -3.07
C LYS A 377 1.42 12.65 -2.02
N PRO A 378 1.52 13.32 -0.86
CA PRO A 378 2.41 12.90 0.20
C PRO A 378 1.95 11.56 0.78
N ALA A 379 2.90 10.72 1.16
CA ALA A 379 2.61 9.52 1.93
C ALA A 379 2.10 9.89 3.33
N PHE A 380 1.33 9.01 3.96
CA PHE A 380 0.77 9.23 5.30
C PHE A 380 1.81 9.60 6.35
N ILE A 381 3.01 9.01 6.29
CA ILE A 381 4.12 9.36 7.21
C ILE A 381 4.55 10.83 7.06
N VAL A 382 4.48 11.37 5.84
CA VAL A 382 4.79 12.78 5.58
C VAL A 382 3.73 13.68 6.22
N ASP A 383 2.45 13.36 6.10
CA ASP A 383 1.37 14.12 6.75
C ASP A 383 1.49 14.07 8.27
N CYS A 384 1.89 12.94 8.84
CA CYS A 384 2.19 12.82 10.26
C CYS A 384 3.35 13.73 10.67
N TYR A 385 4.42 13.77 9.85
CA TYR A 385 5.55 14.67 10.07
C TYR A 385 5.13 16.14 9.97
N LEU A 386 4.41 16.50 8.93
CA LEU A 386 3.93 17.87 8.73
C LEU A 386 3.00 18.34 9.85
N SER A 387 2.31 17.44 10.51
CA SER A 387 1.45 17.76 11.66
C SER A 387 2.25 18.13 12.91
N TYR A 388 3.18 17.25 13.37
CA TYR A 388 3.91 17.42 14.65
C TYR A 388 5.31 16.83 14.62
N GLY A 389 6.00 16.80 13.48
CA GLY A 389 7.36 16.26 13.37
C GLY A 389 7.45 14.78 13.76
N GLY A 390 8.51 14.40 14.45
CA GLY A 390 8.71 13.02 14.89
C GLY A 390 7.64 12.49 15.84
N ILE A 391 7.05 13.35 16.68
CA ILE A 391 5.93 12.96 17.56
C ILE A 391 4.69 12.62 16.72
N GLY A 392 4.41 13.40 15.67
CA GLY A 392 3.35 13.14 14.73
C GLY A 392 3.51 11.79 14.03
N ILE A 393 4.74 11.47 13.60
CA ILE A 393 5.05 10.15 13.01
C ILE A 393 4.78 9.02 14.01
N TRP A 394 5.28 9.15 15.23
CA TRP A 394 5.13 8.12 16.25
C TRP A 394 3.65 7.83 16.56
N ILE A 395 2.87 8.86 16.87
CA ILE A 395 1.44 8.73 17.19
C ILE A 395 0.66 8.28 15.95
N GLY A 396 0.87 8.92 14.80
CA GLY A 396 0.10 8.67 13.58
C GLY A 396 0.29 7.25 13.07
N LEU A 397 1.54 6.78 12.97
CA LEU A 397 1.83 5.41 12.48
C LEU A 397 1.40 4.34 13.49
N PHE A 398 1.50 4.61 14.80
CA PHE A 398 0.93 3.71 15.82
C PHE A 398 -0.58 3.56 15.65
N LEU A 399 -1.30 4.67 15.55
CA LEU A 399 -2.76 4.64 15.34
C LEU A 399 -3.14 3.98 14.01
N TYR A 400 -2.36 4.22 12.95
CA TYR A 400 -2.55 3.59 11.65
C TYR A 400 -2.43 2.07 11.73
N GLY A 401 -1.37 1.56 12.36
CA GLY A 401 -1.16 0.13 12.54
C GLY A 401 -2.24 -0.52 13.42
N TYR A 402 -2.59 0.14 14.53
CA TYR A 402 -3.64 -0.30 15.44
C TYR A 402 -5.01 -0.35 14.76
N LEU A 403 -5.38 0.70 14.03
CA LEU A 403 -6.63 0.77 13.27
C LEU A 403 -6.70 -0.32 12.21
N SER A 404 -5.65 -0.46 11.39
CA SER A 404 -5.61 -1.46 10.31
C SER A 404 -5.76 -2.88 10.86
N GLN A 405 -5.10 -3.19 11.96
CA GLN A 405 -5.20 -4.50 12.61
C GLN A 405 -6.60 -4.77 13.17
N ASN A 406 -7.21 -3.76 13.80
CA ASN A 406 -8.57 -3.92 14.34
C ASN A 406 -9.64 -4.01 13.24
N LEU A 407 -9.48 -3.30 12.12
CA LEU A 407 -10.35 -3.40 10.95
C LEU A 407 -10.29 -4.78 10.31
N SER A 408 -9.07 -5.33 10.14
CA SER A 408 -8.89 -6.71 9.66
C SER A 408 -9.55 -7.72 10.61
N ALA A 409 -9.32 -7.60 11.92
CA ALA A 409 -9.91 -8.46 12.93
C ALA A 409 -11.45 -8.31 12.97
N LEU A 410 -11.98 -7.11 12.79
CA LEU A 410 -13.43 -6.85 12.69
C LEU A 410 -14.01 -7.56 11.46
N ALA A 411 -13.35 -7.47 10.31
CA ALA A 411 -13.76 -8.17 9.08
C ALA A 411 -13.77 -9.69 9.28
N GLU A 412 -12.75 -10.27 9.95
CA GLU A 412 -12.73 -11.71 10.28
C GLU A 412 -13.93 -12.12 11.16
N ARG A 413 -14.25 -11.32 12.18
CA ARG A 413 -15.41 -11.58 13.06
C ARG A 413 -16.73 -11.46 12.32
N MET A 414 -16.85 -10.47 11.42
CA MET A 414 -18.08 -10.20 10.66
C MET A 414 -18.36 -11.21 9.54
N PHE A 415 -17.31 -11.77 8.92
CA PHE A 415 -17.43 -12.60 7.72
C PHE A 415 -16.90 -14.03 7.90
N GLY A 416 -16.80 -14.52 9.12
CA GLY A 416 -16.55 -15.93 9.39
C GLY A 416 -15.08 -16.36 9.29
N GLY A 417 -14.14 -15.46 9.46
CA GLY A 417 -12.71 -15.75 9.55
C GLY A 417 -11.88 -15.09 8.47
N TYR A 418 -10.60 -15.49 8.43
CA TYR A 418 -9.56 -14.87 7.60
C TYR A 418 -9.95 -14.73 6.13
N PHE A 419 -10.47 -15.80 5.52
CA PHE A 419 -10.66 -15.86 4.09
C PHE A 419 -11.63 -14.79 3.57
N MET A 420 -12.90 -14.83 4.05
CA MET A 420 -13.89 -13.82 3.64
C MET A 420 -13.65 -12.47 4.33
N GLY A 421 -13.17 -12.47 5.58
CA GLY A 421 -12.94 -11.25 6.34
C GLY A 421 -11.71 -10.50 5.87
N THR A 422 -10.50 -11.03 6.11
CA THR A 422 -9.26 -10.33 5.76
C THR A 422 -8.98 -10.36 4.27
N ALA A 423 -9.01 -11.56 3.65
CA ALA A 423 -8.51 -11.70 2.29
C ALA A 423 -9.46 -11.13 1.21
N VAL A 424 -10.77 -11.12 1.45
CA VAL A 424 -11.72 -10.56 0.49
C VAL A 424 -12.22 -9.18 0.94
N MET A 425 -12.86 -9.07 2.10
CA MET A 425 -13.52 -7.84 2.53
C MET A 425 -12.53 -6.76 2.95
N PHE A 426 -11.58 -7.07 3.84
CA PHE A 426 -10.58 -6.09 4.25
C PHE A 426 -9.66 -5.73 3.08
N ALA A 427 -9.11 -6.73 2.38
CA ALA A 427 -8.23 -6.49 1.25
C ALA A 427 -8.93 -5.78 0.07
N GLY A 428 -10.23 -6.02 -0.17
CA GLY A 428 -10.98 -5.37 -1.23
C GLY A 428 -11.42 -3.95 -0.89
N LEU A 429 -11.92 -3.72 0.33
CA LEU A 429 -12.53 -2.45 0.71
C LEU A 429 -11.52 -1.43 1.28
N PHE A 430 -10.46 -1.90 1.95
CA PHE A 430 -9.51 -1.03 2.66
C PHE A 430 -8.13 -0.94 1.98
N GLN A 431 -8.08 -1.01 0.65
CA GLN A 431 -6.83 -0.91 -0.13
C GLN A 431 -6.02 0.34 0.18
N ILE A 432 -6.67 1.43 0.55
CA ILE A 432 -6.02 2.67 0.93
C ILE A 432 -5.00 2.48 2.07
N LEU A 433 -5.24 1.52 2.96
CA LEU A 433 -4.32 1.19 4.06
C LEU A 433 -3.02 0.53 3.59
N TRP A 434 -2.98 -0.02 2.37
CA TRP A 434 -1.73 -0.53 1.79
C TRP A 434 -0.96 0.56 1.07
N ARG A 435 -1.67 1.52 0.48
CA ARG A 435 -1.09 2.59 -0.33
C ARG A 435 -0.40 3.66 0.52
N GLY A 436 -0.77 3.79 1.80
CA GLY A 436 -0.21 4.82 2.68
C GLY A 436 -0.42 6.24 2.19
N ASN A 437 -1.54 6.51 1.52
CA ASN A 437 -1.89 7.80 0.94
C ASN A 437 -2.10 8.90 2.01
N SER A 438 -2.23 10.15 1.57
CA SER A 438 -2.47 11.30 2.45
C SER A 438 -3.69 11.13 3.36
N LEU A 439 -3.67 11.83 4.48
CA LEU A 439 -4.62 11.70 5.58
C LEU A 439 -6.08 11.90 5.13
N GLU A 440 -6.34 12.83 4.22
CA GLU A 440 -7.67 13.13 3.69
C GLU A 440 -8.26 11.94 2.92
N PHE A 441 -7.48 11.35 2.01
CA PHE A 441 -7.91 10.17 1.26
C PHE A 441 -8.06 8.95 2.17
N LEU A 442 -7.17 8.80 3.15
CA LEU A 442 -7.20 7.72 4.11
C LEU A 442 -8.51 7.73 4.93
N LEU A 443 -8.80 8.84 5.64
CA LEU A 443 -9.97 8.94 6.52
C LEU A 443 -11.27 8.80 5.73
N ASN A 444 -11.38 9.48 4.59
CA ASN A 444 -12.55 9.36 3.74
C ASN A 444 -12.80 7.91 3.30
N THR A 445 -11.77 7.26 2.76
CA THR A 445 -11.91 5.88 2.25
C THR A 445 -12.20 4.90 3.37
N VAL A 446 -11.51 4.97 4.50
CA VAL A 446 -11.74 4.05 5.65
C VAL A 446 -13.16 4.19 6.18
N PHE A 447 -13.67 5.41 6.33
CA PHE A 447 -15.04 5.65 6.80
C PHE A 447 -16.09 5.00 5.88
N TRP A 448 -16.00 5.26 4.58
CA TRP A 448 -16.95 4.72 3.61
C TRP A 448 -16.78 3.22 3.39
N SER A 449 -15.58 2.69 3.54
CA SER A 449 -15.34 1.25 3.54
C SER A 449 -15.99 0.53 4.72
N LEU A 450 -16.01 1.13 5.91
CA LEU A 450 -16.73 0.59 7.07
C LEU A 450 -18.23 0.53 6.83
N ILE A 451 -18.81 1.58 6.25
CA ILE A 451 -20.24 1.60 5.90
C ILE A 451 -20.54 0.52 4.86
N THR A 452 -19.75 0.47 3.77
CA THR A 452 -19.91 -0.54 2.71
C THR A 452 -19.78 -1.96 3.26
N MET A 453 -18.78 -2.22 4.11
CA MET A 453 -18.60 -3.51 4.78
C MET A 453 -19.82 -3.91 5.61
N SER A 454 -20.40 -2.95 6.33
CA SER A 454 -21.60 -3.18 7.15
C SER A 454 -22.85 -3.47 6.29
N ILE A 455 -23.00 -2.78 5.16
CA ILE A 455 -24.08 -3.02 4.19
C ILE A 455 -23.95 -4.43 3.59
N ILE A 456 -22.76 -4.80 3.14
CA ILE A 456 -22.49 -6.13 2.57
C ILE A 456 -22.80 -7.24 3.59
N GLN A 457 -22.42 -7.03 4.87
CA GLN A 457 -22.74 -8.00 5.91
C GLN A 457 -24.26 -8.20 6.07
N LYS A 458 -25.04 -7.09 6.06
CA LYS A 458 -26.50 -7.17 6.12
C LYS A 458 -27.08 -7.95 4.92
N ILE A 459 -26.58 -7.67 3.72
CA ILE A 459 -26.99 -8.37 2.49
C ILE A 459 -26.67 -9.86 2.58
N PHE A 460 -25.46 -10.22 3.03
CA PHE A 460 -25.04 -11.62 3.16
C PHE A 460 -25.88 -12.38 4.19
N LYS A 461 -26.28 -11.73 5.30
CA LYS A 461 -27.23 -12.31 6.27
C LYS A 461 -28.62 -12.53 5.66
N ALA A 462 -29.14 -11.52 4.96
CA ALA A 462 -30.46 -11.60 4.32
C ALA A 462 -30.52 -12.67 3.22
N ARG A 463 -29.40 -12.93 2.54
CA ARG A 463 -29.28 -13.97 1.51
C ARG A 463 -28.91 -15.36 2.05
N GLY A 464 -28.82 -15.52 3.37
CA GLY A 464 -28.44 -16.80 3.98
C GLY A 464 -27.01 -17.25 3.63
N ILE A 465 -26.09 -16.32 3.32
CA ILE A 465 -24.67 -16.61 3.09
C ILE A 465 -23.92 -16.66 4.42
N LEU A 466 -24.35 -15.82 5.39
CA LEU A 466 -23.78 -15.73 6.72
C LEU A 466 -24.76 -16.22 7.77
N TYR A 467 -24.38 -17.24 8.51
CA TYR A 467 -25.11 -17.79 9.64
C TYR A 467 -24.39 -17.42 10.95
N LYS A 468 -25.18 -17.00 11.96
CA LYS A 468 -24.63 -16.73 13.29
C LYS A 468 -24.14 -18.03 13.91
N VAL A 469 -22.97 -18.02 14.50
CA VAL A 469 -22.47 -19.13 15.33
C VAL A 469 -23.07 -18.93 16.72
N ASN A 470 -23.83 -19.92 17.18
CA ASN A 470 -24.39 -19.96 18.55
C ASN A 470 -23.27 -20.21 19.55
#